data_56f9c4c8b8213b022a8043f48ca59274
#
_entry.id   56f9c4c8b8213b022a8043f48ca59274
#
_cell.length_a   1.000
_cell.length_b   1.000
_cell.length_c   1.000
_cell.angle_alpha   90.00
_cell.angle_beta   90.00
_cell.angle_gamma   90.00
#
_symmetry.space_group_name_H-M   'P 1'
#
loop_
_entity.id
_entity.type
_entity.pdbx_description
1 polymer ?
#
loop_
_entity_poly.entity_id
_entity_poly.type
_entity_poly.pdbx_seq_one_letter_code
_entity_poly.pdbx_strand_id
1 'polypeptide(L)'
;MDVSFADYISYRNGCEYVKEAVSGTTLVDNGKTSYIQRMKNNIGTDEKFDAFVCQLSTNDASKEMPIGELSRSENLEDFDTQTITGAMEYITVYAKQTWNCPVIFYTGTKYDSKQYQQMVDVLFELQDKYGIGVIDLWNDEEMNDVSEKEYTVIY
;
A
#
# COMPACT_ATOMS: atom_id res chain seq x y z
N MET A 1 4.36 0.25 -23.76
CA MET A 1 3.15 0.82 -23.12
C MET A 1 3.03 0.20 -21.73
N ASP A 2 3.08 1.04 -20.72
CA ASP A 2 2.98 0.56 -19.34
C ASP A 2 1.51 0.35 -18.97
N VAL A 3 1.06 -0.90 -19.05
CA VAL A 3 -0.27 -1.29 -18.59
C VAL A 3 -0.15 -1.71 -17.13
N SER A 4 -0.72 -0.93 -16.24
CA SER A 4 -0.69 -1.24 -14.81
C SER A 4 -1.80 -2.22 -14.44
N PHE A 5 -1.68 -2.76 -13.23
CA PHE A 5 -2.72 -3.55 -12.58
C PHE A 5 -4.09 -2.82 -12.58
N ALA A 6 -4.08 -1.50 -12.29
CA ALA A 6 -5.30 -0.69 -12.28
C ALA A 6 -5.94 -0.59 -13.69
N ASP A 7 -5.11 -0.42 -14.72
CA ASP A 7 -5.59 -0.39 -16.10
C ASP A 7 -6.26 -1.70 -16.50
N TYR A 8 -5.65 -2.81 -16.13
CA TYR A 8 -6.19 -4.14 -16.43
C TYR A 8 -7.53 -4.39 -15.74
N ILE A 9 -7.64 -4.07 -14.46
CA ILE A 9 -8.89 -4.23 -13.69
C ILE A 9 -9.98 -3.33 -14.26
N SER A 10 -9.66 -2.08 -14.58
CA SER A 10 -10.60 -1.13 -15.17
C SER A 10 -11.15 -1.65 -16.48
N TYR A 11 -10.28 -2.08 -17.38
CA TYR A 11 -10.67 -2.63 -18.66
C TYR A 11 -11.57 -3.87 -18.52
N ARG A 12 -11.18 -4.80 -17.65
CA ARG A 12 -11.89 -6.08 -17.48
C ARG A 12 -13.26 -5.91 -16.83
N ASN A 13 -13.39 -5.01 -15.88
CA ASN A 13 -14.60 -4.85 -15.06
C ASN A 13 -15.43 -3.61 -15.43
N GLY A 14 -14.97 -2.81 -16.41
CA GLY A 14 -15.66 -1.59 -16.82
C GLY A 14 -15.73 -0.52 -15.73
N CYS A 15 -14.79 -0.51 -14.80
CA CYS A 15 -14.75 0.48 -13.73
C CYS A 15 -13.82 1.66 -14.06
N GLU A 16 -14.15 2.83 -13.52
CA GLU A 16 -13.29 4.01 -13.57
C GLU A 16 -12.31 4.00 -12.40
N TYR A 17 -11.16 4.64 -12.55
CA TYR A 17 -10.16 4.72 -11.48
C TYR A 17 -9.35 6.00 -11.55
N VAL A 18 -8.84 6.40 -10.40
CA VAL A 18 -7.80 7.43 -10.26
C VAL A 18 -6.52 6.72 -9.85
N LYS A 19 -5.45 6.95 -10.59
CA LYS A 19 -4.16 6.30 -10.36
C LYS A 19 -3.12 7.32 -9.91
N GLU A 20 -2.54 7.06 -8.75
CA GLU A 20 -1.40 7.78 -8.22
C GLU A 20 -0.21 6.82 -8.07
N ALA A 21 0.74 6.92 -8.96
CA ALA A 21 1.93 6.07 -8.94
C ALA A 21 3.15 6.88 -9.37
N VAL A 22 4.15 6.94 -8.49
CA VAL A 22 5.45 7.59 -8.77
C VAL A 22 6.56 6.67 -8.28
N SER A 23 7.46 6.32 -9.18
CA SER A 23 8.56 5.43 -8.88
C SER A 23 9.50 5.99 -7.80
N GLY A 24 10.00 5.14 -6.92
CA GLY A 24 10.96 5.51 -5.88
C GLY A 24 10.39 6.22 -4.68
N THR A 25 9.06 6.36 -4.57
CA THR A 25 8.41 7.04 -3.46
C THR A 25 8.07 6.09 -2.31
N THR A 26 7.81 6.64 -1.13
CA THR A 26 7.65 5.89 0.11
C THR A 26 6.29 6.15 0.78
N LEU A 27 5.86 5.19 1.61
CA LEU A 27 4.76 5.38 2.56
C LEU A 27 5.13 6.46 3.58
N VAL A 28 6.35 6.35 4.14
CA VAL A 28 6.89 7.35 5.07
C VAL A 28 6.85 8.74 4.43
N ASP A 29 6.34 9.71 5.17
CA ASP A 29 6.13 11.07 4.69
C ASP A 29 7.42 11.90 4.74
N ASN A 30 8.35 11.57 3.86
CA ASN A 30 9.68 12.13 3.81
C ASN A 30 9.91 13.13 2.65
N GLY A 31 8.85 13.60 2.02
CA GLY A 31 8.98 14.52 0.90
C GLY A 31 7.68 14.75 0.14
N LYS A 32 7.72 15.65 -0.82
CA LYS A 32 6.53 16.10 -1.58
C LYS A 32 5.86 15.02 -2.41
N THR A 33 6.55 13.92 -2.67
CA THR A 33 6.06 12.82 -3.51
C THR A 33 5.73 11.57 -2.72
N SER A 34 5.74 11.64 -1.37
CA SER A 34 5.31 10.53 -0.53
C SER A 34 3.87 10.13 -0.84
N TYR A 35 3.50 8.91 -0.48
CA TYR A 35 2.13 8.42 -0.64
C TYR A 35 1.12 9.38 0.01
N ILE A 36 1.42 9.83 1.23
CA ILE A 36 0.54 10.73 1.99
C ILE A 36 0.37 12.06 1.26
N GLN A 37 1.45 12.68 0.79
CA GLN A 37 1.39 13.98 0.13
C GLN A 37 0.63 13.89 -1.20
N ARG A 38 0.86 12.85 -1.98
CA ARG A 38 0.12 12.66 -3.24
C ARG A 38 -1.35 12.36 -3.00
N MET A 39 -1.66 11.55 -2.01
CA MET A 39 -3.04 11.26 -1.63
C MET A 39 -3.79 12.54 -1.27
N LYS A 40 -3.18 13.41 -0.45
CA LYS A 40 -3.81 14.65 0.02
C LYS A 40 -3.90 15.72 -1.07
N ASN A 41 -2.90 15.81 -1.94
CA ASN A 41 -2.79 16.92 -2.89
C ASN A 41 -3.37 16.61 -4.27
N ASN A 42 -3.40 15.34 -4.67
CA ASN A 42 -3.75 14.96 -6.04
C ASN A 42 -5.09 14.26 -6.16
N ILE A 43 -5.66 13.78 -5.05
CA ILE A 43 -6.97 13.12 -5.05
C ILE A 43 -7.98 14.04 -4.39
N GLY A 44 -9.02 14.45 -5.12
CA GLY A 44 -10.05 15.36 -4.62
C GLY A 44 -10.81 14.77 -3.44
N THR A 45 -11.03 15.58 -2.41
CA THR A 45 -11.76 15.16 -1.20
C THR A 45 -13.26 14.96 -1.45
N ASP A 46 -13.78 15.52 -2.52
CA ASP A 46 -15.17 15.40 -2.96
C ASP A 46 -15.42 14.21 -3.92
N GLU A 47 -14.35 13.49 -4.28
CA GLU A 47 -14.47 12.28 -5.08
C GLU A 47 -15.24 11.19 -4.33
N LYS A 48 -15.89 10.32 -5.10
CA LYS A 48 -16.62 9.17 -4.58
C LYS A 48 -15.98 7.89 -5.09
N PHE A 49 -15.50 7.07 -4.19
CA PHE A 49 -14.84 5.81 -4.51
C PHE A 49 -15.56 4.63 -3.88
N ASP A 50 -15.58 3.52 -4.59
CA ASP A 50 -16.06 2.24 -4.08
C ASP A 50 -14.99 1.50 -3.28
N ALA A 51 -13.72 1.81 -3.51
CA ALA A 51 -12.59 1.26 -2.77
C ALA A 51 -11.35 2.13 -2.95
N PHE A 52 -10.49 2.14 -1.95
CA PHE A 52 -9.16 2.71 -1.99
C PHE A 52 -8.13 1.57 -1.91
N VAL A 53 -7.25 1.46 -2.89
CA VAL A 53 -6.26 0.38 -2.98
C VAL A 53 -4.86 0.96 -2.89
N CYS A 54 -4.05 0.45 -1.98
CA CYS A 54 -2.70 0.92 -1.73
C CYS A 54 -1.69 -0.23 -1.79
N GLN A 55 -0.61 -0.02 -2.52
CA GLN A 55 0.51 -0.98 -2.53
C GLN A 55 1.39 -0.80 -1.31
N LEU A 56 1.75 -1.91 -0.66
CA LEU A 56 2.78 -1.90 0.37
C LEU A 56 4.14 -1.68 -0.29
N SER A 57 4.74 -0.53 -0.04
CA SER A 57 5.91 -0.04 -0.75
C SER A 57 7.17 -0.86 -0.47
N THR A 58 7.85 -1.30 -1.52
CA THR A 58 9.19 -1.90 -1.41
C THR A 58 10.28 -0.86 -1.17
N ASN A 59 10.02 0.39 -1.52
CA ASN A 59 10.99 1.49 -1.32
C ASN A 59 11.23 1.78 0.16
N ASP A 60 10.22 1.67 1.00
CA ASP A 60 10.39 1.82 2.45
C ASP A 60 11.33 0.77 3.02
N ALA A 61 11.22 -0.47 2.57
CA ALA A 61 12.12 -1.54 2.97
C ALA A 61 13.56 -1.32 2.46
N SER A 62 13.72 -0.99 1.18
CA SER A 62 15.05 -0.81 0.58
C SER A 62 15.79 0.42 1.11
N LYS A 63 15.05 1.43 1.56
CA LYS A 63 15.61 2.63 2.20
C LYS A 63 15.71 2.51 3.72
N GLU A 64 15.39 1.34 4.25
CA GLU A 64 15.46 1.04 5.70
C GLU A 64 14.70 2.07 6.56
N MET A 65 13.51 2.48 6.10
CA MET A 65 12.67 3.39 6.85
C MET A 65 12.25 2.79 8.20
N PRO A 66 12.10 3.61 9.27
CA PRO A 66 11.70 3.09 10.57
C PRO A 66 10.36 2.37 10.51
N ILE A 67 10.25 1.21 11.08
CA ILE A 67 8.99 0.45 11.14
C ILE A 67 7.95 1.18 12.01
N GLY A 68 8.35 1.63 13.19
CA GLY A 68 7.43 2.23 14.15
C GLY A 68 6.53 1.21 14.84
N GLU A 69 5.57 1.71 15.58
CA GLU A 69 4.63 0.90 16.36
C GLU A 69 3.18 1.33 16.04
N LEU A 70 2.28 0.37 16.18
CA LEU A 70 0.86 0.63 16.03
C LEU A 70 0.38 1.58 17.15
N SER A 71 -0.28 2.66 16.77
CA SER A 71 -0.84 3.62 17.71
C SER A 71 -2.01 3.01 18.50
N ARG A 72 -2.24 3.52 19.69
CA ARG A 72 -3.46 3.24 20.46
C ARG A 72 -4.62 4.16 20.07
N SER A 73 -4.33 5.20 19.33
CA SER A 73 -5.29 6.18 18.85
C SER A 73 -5.81 5.82 17.45
N GLU A 74 -6.92 6.43 17.08
CA GLU A 74 -7.47 6.41 15.72
C GLU A 74 -7.54 7.82 15.12
N ASN A 75 -6.91 8.79 15.78
CA ASN A 75 -6.87 10.17 15.30
C ASN A 75 -5.67 10.41 14.38
N LEU A 76 -5.90 11.13 13.28
CA LEU A 76 -4.85 11.39 12.29
C LEU A 76 -3.62 12.10 12.87
N GLU A 77 -3.84 13.07 13.76
CA GLU A 77 -2.77 13.85 14.37
C GLU A 77 -1.87 13.05 15.32
N ASP A 78 -2.30 11.87 15.75
CA ASP A 78 -1.54 11.03 16.68
C ASP A 78 -0.61 10.03 15.99
N PHE A 79 -0.68 9.95 14.66
CA PHE A 79 0.14 9.00 13.89
C PHE A 79 1.50 9.60 13.53
N ASP A 80 2.56 8.85 13.82
CA ASP A 80 3.92 9.24 13.41
C ASP A 80 4.16 8.85 11.94
N THR A 81 3.91 9.78 11.03
CA THR A 81 4.06 9.55 9.60
C THR A 81 5.52 9.44 9.13
N GLN A 82 6.48 9.64 10.04
CA GLN A 82 7.89 9.38 9.78
C GLN A 82 8.26 7.91 9.98
N THR A 83 7.30 7.08 10.37
CA THR A 83 7.43 5.62 10.45
C THR A 83 6.51 4.94 9.44
N ILE A 84 6.87 3.73 9.04
CA ILE A 84 6.07 2.92 8.11
C ILE A 84 4.68 2.64 8.70
N THR A 85 4.63 2.20 9.95
CA THR A 85 3.37 1.88 10.63
C THR A 85 2.48 3.10 10.77
N GLY A 86 3.02 4.23 11.23
CA GLY A 86 2.27 5.47 11.36
C GLY A 86 1.76 6.00 10.01
N ALA A 87 2.56 5.88 8.97
CA ALA A 87 2.15 6.27 7.61
C ALA A 87 1.00 5.40 7.10
N MET A 88 1.07 4.09 7.32
CA MET A 88 0.00 3.16 6.94
C MET A 88 -1.30 3.46 7.69
N GLU A 89 -1.23 3.73 8.99
CA GLU A 89 -2.40 4.14 9.78
C GLU A 89 -2.99 5.45 9.27
N TYR A 90 -2.14 6.42 8.98
CA TYR A 90 -2.59 7.72 8.44
C TYR A 90 -3.34 7.54 7.12
N ILE A 91 -2.78 6.80 6.19
CA ILE A 91 -3.40 6.53 4.89
C ILE A 91 -4.75 5.84 5.09
N THR A 92 -4.81 4.83 5.94
CA THR A 92 -6.02 4.06 6.21
C THR A 92 -7.13 4.93 6.78
N VAL A 93 -6.84 5.69 7.83
CA VAL A 93 -7.84 6.53 8.50
C VAL A 93 -8.25 7.71 7.61
N TYR A 94 -7.29 8.35 6.96
CA TYR A 94 -7.57 9.45 6.03
C TYR A 94 -8.52 9.01 4.90
N ALA A 95 -8.23 7.88 4.26
CA ALA A 95 -9.06 7.37 3.17
C ALA A 95 -10.46 7.01 3.64
N LYS A 96 -10.59 6.36 4.80
CA LYS A 96 -11.89 6.03 5.38
C LYS A 96 -12.71 7.27 5.72
N GLN A 97 -12.09 8.27 6.34
CA GLN A 97 -12.79 9.50 6.74
C GLN A 97 -13.16 10.37 5.54
N THR A 98 -12.25 10.47 4.57
CA THR A 98 -12.42 11.38 3.42
C THR A 98 -13.39 10.82 2.39
N TRP A 99 -13.25 9.54 2.04
CA TRP A 99 -14.02 8.93 0.94
C TRP A 99 -15.05 7.89 1.40
N ASN A 100 -15.07 7.56 2.68
CA ASN A 100 -16.01 6.60 3.27
C ASN A 100 -16.11 5.29 2.46
N CYS A 101 -14.99 4.72 2.11
CA CYS A 101 -14.90 3.51 1.33
C CYS A 101 -13.97 2.48 1.98
N PRO A 102 -14.09 1.20 1.61
CA PRO A 102 -13.13 0.18 2.03
C PRO A 102 -11.70 0.53 1.62
N VAL A 103 -10.74 0.23 2.48
CA VAL A 103 -9.31 0.37 2.21
C VAL A 103 -8.71 -1.01 2.06
N ILE A 104 -7.97 -1.22 0.99
CA ILE A 104 -7.33 -2.48 0.66
C ILE A 104 -5.84 -2.22 0.43
N PHE A 105 -4.99 -3.00 1.11
CA PHE A 105 -3.56 -3.03 0.81
C PHE A 105 -3.21 -4.31 0.08
N TYR A 106 -2.24 -4.23 -0.84
CA TYR A 106 -1.66 -5.43 -1.44
C TYR A 106 -0.14 -5.43 -1.30
N THR A 107 0.41 -6.61 -1.10
CA THR A 107 1.85 -6.81 -0.95
C THR A 107 2.49 -7.13 -2.30
N GLY A 108 3.83 -6.99 -2.38
CA GLY A 108 4.59 -7.61 -3.45
C GLY A 108 4.74 -9.10 -3.24
N THR A 109 5.24 -9.80 -4.25
CA THR A 109 5.66 -11.19 -4.14
C THR A 109 6.92 -11.30 -3.29
N LYS A 110 7.19 -12.51 -2.77
CA LYS A 110 8.26 -12.73 -1.82
C LYS A 110 9.65 -12.50 -2.42
N TYR A 111 10.48 -11.79 -1.67
CA TYR A 111 11.89 -11.62 -1.96
C TYR A 111 12.67 -11.55 -0.63
N ASP A 112 14.00 -11.60 -0.68
CA ASP A 112 14.81 -11.64 0.53
C ASP A 112 14.90 -10.27 1.19
N SER A 113 13.98 -9.99 2.09
CA SER A 113 13.94 -8.77 2.89
C SER A 113 13.26 -9.02 4.24
N LYS A 114 14.04 -8.96 5.29
CA LYS A 114 13.50 -9.04 6.67
C LYS A 114 12.62 -7.84 6.99
N GLN A 115 12.99 -6.67 6.50
CA GLN A 115 12.21 -5.44 6.71
C GLN A 115 10.84 -5.53 6.05
N TYR A 116 10.78 -6.01 4.82
CA TYR A 116 9.49 -6.17 4.13
C TYR A 116 8.60 -7.21 4.84
N GLN A 117 9.20 -8.29 5.35
CA GLN A 117 8.46 -9.24 6.17
C GLN A 117 7.84 -8.57 7.40
N GLN A 118 8.59 -7.70 8.09
CA GLN A 118 8.06 -6.94 9.23
C GLN A 118 6.92 -5.99 8.80
N MET A 119 7.03 -5.38 7.64
CA MET A 119 5.95 -4.55 7.08
C MET A 119 4.68 -5.36 6.82
N VAL A 120 4.83 -6.57 6.31
CA VAL A 120 3.69 -7.47 6.08
C VAL A 120 3.06 -7.88 7.42
N ASP A 121 3.87 -8.17 8.43
CA ASP A 121 3.36 -8.50 9.77
C ASP A 121 2.54 -7.33 10.36
N VAL A 122 3.05 -6.12 10.25
CA VAL A 122 2.33 -4.90 10.67
C VAL A 122 1.04 -4.71 9.89
N LEU A 123 1.04 -5.03 8.61
CA LEU A 123 -0.16 -4.92 7.77
C LEU A 123 -1.30 -5.79 8.32
N PHE A 124 -1.01 -6.98 8.81
CA PHE A 124 -2.01 -7.84 9.46
C PHE A 124 -2.46 -7.28 10.82
N GLU A 125 -1.59 -6.62 11.57
CA GLU A 125 -1.99 -5.89 12.77
C GLU A 125 -2.96 -4.74 12.45
N LEU A 126 -2.71 -4.01 11.35
CA LEU A 126 -3.63 -2.99 10.85
C LEU A 126 -4.98 -3.60 10.44
N GLN A 127 -4.97 -4.76 9.83
CA GLN A 127 -6.20 -5.47 9.47
C GLN A 127 -7.04 -5.78 10.70
N ASP A 128 -6.42 -6.25 11.78
CA ASP A 128 -7.11 -6.52 13.03
C ASP A 128 -7.68 -5.24 13.66
N LYS A 129 -6.96 -4.13 13.57
CA LYS A 129 -7.39 -2.85 14.15
C LYS A 129 -8.48 -2.16 13.33
N TYR A 130 -8.33 -2.11 12.01
CA TYR A 130 -9.17 -1.26 11.15
C TYR A 130 -10.11 -2.03 10.23
N GLY A 131 -9.98 -3.36 10.14
CA GLY A 131 -10.80 -4.16 9.23
C GLY A 131 -10.52 -3.91 7.76
N ILE A 132 -9.27 -3.57 7.41
CA ILE A 132 -8.86 -3.36 6.01
C ILE A 132 -8.83 -4.68 5.25
N GLY A 133 -8.95 -4.59 3.92
CA GLY A 133 -8.67 -5.73 3.04
C GLY A 133 -7.17 -5.89 2.82
N VAL A 134 -6.72 -7.13 2.71
CA VAL A 134 -5.32 -7.44 2.40
C VAL A 134 -5.26 -8.46 1.27
N ILE A 135 -4.57 -8.09 0.19
CA ILE A 135 -4.22 -9.02 -0.88
C ILE A 135 -2.78 -9.44 -0.63
N ASP A 136 -2.62 -10.64 -0.10
CA ASP A 136 -1.33 -11.13 0.39
C ASP A 136 -0.60 -11.97 -0.67
N LEU A 137 0.13 -11.31 -1.55
CA LEU A 137 0.98 -11.99 -2.53
C LEU A 137 2.31 -12.46 -1.92
N TRP A 138 2.71 -11.88 -0.79
CA TRP A 138 3.95 -12.23 -0.10
C TRP A 138 3.95 -13.67 0.40
N ASN A 139 2.84 -14.09 1.00
CA ASN A 139 2.67 -15.44 1.55
C ASN A 139 1.96 -16.40 0.60
N ASP A 140 1.61 -15.97 -0.61
CA ASP A 140 0.96 -16.82 -1.61
C ASP A 140 1.98 -17.82 -2.18
N GLU A 141 1.83 -19.08 -1.83
CA GLU A 141 2.75 -20.13 -2.25
C GLU A 141 2.75 -20.33 -3.76
N GLU A 142 1.60 -20.26 -4.41
CA GLU A 142 1.48 -20.42 -5.85
C GLU A 142 2.18 -19.29 -6.61
N MET A 143 1.99 -18.05 -6.17
CA MET A 143 2.63 -16.87 -6.79
C MET A 143 4.16 -16.85 -6.59
N ASN A 144 4.66 -17.47 -5.54
CA ASN A 144 6.08 -17.49 -5.19
C ASN A 144 6.80 -18.78 -5.59
N ASP A 145 6.06 -19.81 -6.01
CA ASP A 145 6.61 -21.09 -6.49
C ASP A 145 6.84 -21.05 -7.99
N VAL A 146 7.78 -20.21 -8.41
CA VAL A 146 8.18 -20.08 -9.82
C VAL A 146 9.55 -20.73 -9.98
N SER A 147 9.64 -21.75 -10.85
CA SER A 147 10.92 -22.38 -11.14
C SER A 147 11.90 -21.38 -11.78
N GLU A 148 13.19 -21.59 -11.57
CA GLU A 148 14.23 -20.75 -12.13
C GLU A 148 14.12 -20.61 -13.67
N LYS A 149 13.71 -21.69 -14.32
CA LYS A 149 13.47 -21.71 -15.77
C LYS A 149 12.29 -20.83 -16.18
N GLU A 150 11.20 -20.92 -15.47
CA GLU A 150 10.00 -20.09 -15.72
C GLU A 150 10.31 -18.62 -15.44
N TYR A 151 11.02 -18.34 -14.39
CA TYR A 151 11.47 -16.98 -14.05
C TYR A 151 12.31 -16.38 -15.16
N THR A 152 13.26 -17.15 -15.71
CA THR A 152 14.12 -16.70 -16.80
C THR A 152 13.34 -16.40 -18.09
N VAL A 153 12.27 -17.16 -18.36
CA VAL A 153 11.41 -16.92 -19.54
C VAL A 153 10.54 -15.68 -19.37
N ILE A 154 10.08 -15.40 -18.15
CA ILE A 154 9.21 -14.25 -17.86
C ILE A 154 10.01 -12.94 -17.84
N TYR A 155 11.23 -12.97 -17.36
CA TYR A 155 12.13 -11.81 -17.23
C TYR A 155 13.34 -11.88 -18.15
#